data_775682aa85d945f0d2bdf75174079495
#
_entry.id   775682aa85d945f0d2bdf75174079495
#
_cell.length_a   1.000
_cell.length_b   1.000
_cell.length_c   1.000
_cell.angle_alpha   90.00
_cell.angle_beta   90.00
_cell.angle_gamma   90.00
#
_symmetry.space_group_name_H-M   'P 1'
#
loop_
_entity.id
_entity.type
_entity.pdbx_description
1 polymer ?
#
loop_
_entity_poly.entity_id
_entity_poly.type
_entity_poly.pdbx_seq_one_letter_code
_entity_poly.pdbx_strand_id
1 'polypeptide(L)'
;RQFNSKWPQSQAYMLLPRNTVRARWDMSQDTPLPPETPAGDNPPDGAIIDYFLKSTPTGSIKLSIFDSENHLVREFTDVPPSFDKAPANAPEYWFAPPPALTKNAGLNRFVWDLRYPPMKALRYSYYGNILDYIEYTPSDHAIPGKFPRELQPGPFIVPGQYSLVLSVDGKTLRQPLTVSLDPRVHVPLSDLVQQLDAEKNIAAQMSATYDGYEQVHALQEAIAEVQKSLGSDATATNKDAADALKALADQLADVGEGKPTDLGIGPLTVSYTHLTLPTILRV
;
A
#
# COMPACT_ATOMS: atom_id res chain seq x y z
N ARG A 1 16.46 -24.59 16.71
CA ARG A 1 17.62 -23.68 16.73
C ARG A 1 18.28 -23.75 15.36
N GLN A 2 18.32 -22.62 14.62
CA GLN A 2 18.85 -22.58 13.26
C GLN A 2 20.32 -22.13 13.20
N PHE A 3 20.86 -21.68 14.32
CA PHE A 3 22.26 -21.31 14.41
C PHE A 3 23.13 -22.55 14.32
N ASN A 4 23.86 -22.68 13.22
CA ASN A 4 24.87 -23.72 13.02
C ASN A 4 26.20 -23.09 12.64
N SER A 5 27.28 -23.87 12.63
CA SER A 5 28.64 -23.39 12.37
C SER A 5 28.91 -22.90 10.94
N LYS A 6 27.94 -23.13 10.01
CA LYS A 6 28.11 -22.78 8.58
C LYS A 6 27.65 -21.39 8.24
N TRP A 7 26.62 -20.86 8.97
CA TRP A 7 26.02 -19.58 8.59
C TRP A 7 26.94 -18.36 8.78
N PRO A 8 27.84 -18.29 9.80
CA PRO A 8 28.76 -17.16 9.89
C PRO A 8 29.85 -17.15 8.80
N GLN A 9 30.06 -18.28 8.11
CA GLN A 9 31.02 -18.40 7.01
C GLN A 9 30.41 -17.97 5.66
N SER A 10 29.08 -17.90 5.56
CA SER A 10 28.39 -17.49 4.36
C SER A 10 28.39 -15.96 4.23
N GLN A 11 28.47 -15.44 2.99
CA GLN A 11 28.34 -13.99 2.74
C GLN A 11 26.94 -13.49 3.08
N ALA A 12 25.93 -14.30 2.79
CA ALA A 12 24.56 -14.05 3.17
C ALA A 12 23.87 -15.37 3.52
N TYR A 13 22.91 -15.34 4.42
CA TYR A 13 22.12 -16.49 4.83
C TYR A 13 20.71 -16.06 5.22
N MET A 14 19.69 -16.74 4.72
CA MET A 14 18.30 -16.49 5.12
C MET A 14 17.86 -17.62 6.06
N LEU A 15 17.39 -17.24 7.24
CA LEU A 15 16.87 -18.19 8.22
C LEU A 15 15.53 -18.75 7.73
N LEU A 16 15.22 -20.00 8.09
CA LEU A 16 13.91 -20.58 7.81
C LEU A 16 12.86 -19.85 8.67
N PRO A 17 11.89 -19.19 8.07
CA PRO A 17 10.82 -18.53 8.83
C PRO A 17 10.00 -19.54 9.63
N ARG A 18 9.40 -19.08 10.70
CA ARG A 18 8.38 -19.88 11.41
C ARG A 18 7.09 -19.90 10.60
N ASN A 19 6.29 -20.95 10.82
CA ASN A 19 4.92 -20.94 10.36
C ASN A 19 4.23 -19.70 10.88
N THR A 20 3.58 -18.99 9.98
CA THR A 20 2.90 -17.74 10.29
C THR A 20 1.40 -17.98 10.27
N VAL A 21 0.70 -17.42 11.23
CA VAL A 21 -0.76 -17.45 11.29
C VAL A 21 -1.29 -16.20 10.61
N ARG A 22 -2.18 -16.37 9.63
CA ARG A 22 -2.96 -15.27 9.07
C ARG A 22 -4.04 -14.90 10.08
N ALA A 23 -3.74 -13.97 10.95
CA ALA A 23 -4.70 -13.41 11.89
C ALA A 23 -5.20 -12.07 11.37
N ARG A 24 -6.50 -11.81 11.53
CA ARG A 24 -7.08 -10.49 11.34
C ARG A 24 -7.23 -9.87 12.73
N TRP A 25 -6.37 -8.91 13.02
CA TRP A 25 -6.41 -8.23 14.31
C TRP A 25 -7.65 -7.36 14.41
N ASP A 26 -8.14 -7.22 15.62
CA ASP A 26 -9.16 -6.22 15.92
C ASP A 26 -8.57 -4.84 15.70
N MET A 27 -9.21 -4.06 14.84
CA MET A 27 -8.80 -2.69 14.53
C MET A 27 -9.38 -1.69 15.54
N SER A 28 -10.23 -2.14 16.46
CA SER A 28 -10.71 -1.32 17.56
C SER A 28 -9.57 -1.16 18.57
N GLN A 29 -8.92 -0.03 18.53
CA GLN A 29 -7.84 0.29 19.46
C GLN A 29 -8.34 1.30 20.47
N ASP A 30 -8.11 0.96 21.72
CA ASP A 30 -8.35 1.86 22.83
C ASP A 30 -7.18 2.85 22.99
N THR A 31 -7.34 3.79 23.88
CA THR A 31 -6.28 4.74 24.24
C THR A 31 -4.99 4.01 24.59
N PRO A 32 -3.84 4.41 24.06
CA PRO A 32 -2.57 3.80 24.40
C PRO A 32 -2.34 3.80 25.91
N LEU A 33 -1.78 2.72 26.42
CA LEU A 33 -1.39 2.66 27.82
C LEU A 33 -0.38 3.79 28.13
N PRO A 34 -0.47 4.41 29.32
CA PRO A 34 0.53 5.36 29.75
C PRO A 34 1.94 4.77 29.64
N PRO A 35 2.96 5.56 29.23
CA PRO A 35 4.33 5.07 29.02
C PRO A 35 4.95 4.36 30.23
N GLU A 36 4.51 4.73 31.45
CA GLU A 36 4.94 4.13 32.70
C GLU A 36 4.30 2.77 33.02
N THR A 37 3.27 2.39 32.27
CA THR A 37 2.61 1.09 32.48
C THR A 37 3.51 -0.01 31.92
N PRO A 38 3.95 -0.98 32.76
CA PRO A 38 4.79 -2.08 32.31
C PRO A 38 3.98 -3.01 31.41
N ALA A 39 4.15 -2.87 30.11
CA ALA A 39 3.52 -3.71 29.10
C ALA A 39 4.57 -4.21 28.11
N GLY A 40 4.45 -5.48 27.70
CA GLY A 40 5.26 -6.03 26.62
C GLY A 40 4.68 -5.67 25.26
N ASP A 41 5.54 -5.48 24.27
CA ASP A 41 5.10 -5.35 22.88
C ASP A 41 4.47 -6.65 22.38
N ASN A 42 3.40 -6.53 21.63
CA ASN A 42 2.84 -7.66 20.89
C ASN A 42 3.83 -8.15 19.84
N PRO A 43 3.82 -9.46 19.50
CA PRO A 43 4.58 -9.95 18.34
C PRO A 43 4.21 -9.14 17.10
N PRO A 44 5.17 -8.90 16.19
CA PRO A 44 4.86 -8.25 14.91
C PRO A 44 3.75 -8.99 14.16
N ASP A 45 2.81 -8.24 13.60
CA ASP A 45 1.77 -8.79 12.74
C ASP A 45 2.36 -9.12 11.36
N GLY A 46 2.33 -10.42 11.01
CA GLY A 46 2.85 -10.90 9.74
C GLY A 46 3.96 -11.95 9.83
N ALA A 47 4.59 -12.22 8.70
CA ALA A 47 5.69 -13.17 8.59
C ALA A 47 7.02 -12.52 8.94
N ILE A 48 7.67 -13.02 9.98
CA ILE A 48 9.01 -12.57 10.39
C ILE A 48 10.05 -13.28 9.51
N ILE A 49 10.80 -12.50 8.76
CA ILE A 49 11.84 -12.95 7.83
C ILE A 49 13.18 -12.41 8.33
N ASP A 50 14.00 -13.31 8.88
CA ASP A 50 15.32 -13.00 9.40
C ASP A 50 16.39 -13.42 8.39
N TYR A 51 17.36 -12.55 8.13
CA TYR A 51 18.50 -12.85 7.28
C TYR A 51 19.79 -12.24 7.83
N PHE A 52 20.89 -12.92 7.57
CA PHE A 52 22.22 -12.49 7.98
C PHE A 52 23.03 -12.05 6.77
N LEU A 53 23.72 -10.94 6.90
CA LEU A 53 24.69 -10.41 5.94
C LEU A 53 26.04 -10.28 6.62
N LYS A 54 27.09 -10.88 6.03
CA LYS A 54 28.44 -10.83 6.60
C LYS A 54 29.02 -9.41 6.57
N SER A 55 28.70 -8.67 5.53
CA SER A 55 29.05 -7.25 5.33
C SER A 55 27.89 -6.55 4.66
N THR A 56 27.86 -5.23 4.74
CA THR A 56 26.89 -4.41 4.00
C THR A 56 27.07 -4.65 2.50
N PRO A 57 26.02 -5.09 1.76
CA PRO A 57 26.07 -5.28 0.32
C PRO A 57 26.34 -3.97 -0.43
N THR A 58 27.08 -4.07 -1.53
CA THR A 58 27.35 -2.91 -2.39
C THR A 58 26.17 -2.55 -3.29
N GLY A 59 25.40 -3.57 -3.70
CA GLY A 59 24.20 -3.42 -4.50
C GLY A 59 22.91 -3.30 -3.68
N SER A 60 21.80 -3.13 -4.37
CA SER A 60 20.48 -3.24 -3.79
C SER A 60 20.16 -4.70 -3.45
N ILE A 61 19.44 -4.91 -2.36
CA ILE A 61 18.91 -6.22 -1.99
C ILE A 61 17.40 -6.26 -2.27
N LYS A 62 16.92 -7.47 -2.59
CA LYS A 62 15.55 -7.67 -3.00
C LYS A 62 14.98 -8.96 -2.41
N LEU A 63 13.80 -8.85 -1.80
CA LEU A 63 13.01 -9.98 -1.33
C LEU A 63 11.77 -10.11 -2.22
N SER A 64 11.66 -11.21 -2.95
CA SER A 64 10.50 -11.55 -3.76
C SER A 64 9.76 -12.72 -3.10
N ILE A 65 8.45 -12.63 -3.03
CA ILE A 65 7.58 -13.61 -2.41
C ILE A 65 6.68 -14.20 -3.49
N PHE A 66 6.69 -15.53 -3.59
CA PHE A 66 5.94 -16.28 -4.60
C PHE A 66 4.94 -17.22 -3.91
N ASP A 67 3.80 -17.44 -4.56
CA ASP A 67 2.84 -18.45 -4.16
C ASP A 67 3.27 -19.88 -4.58
N SER A 68 2.43 -20.86 -4.32
CA SER A 68 2.68 -22.26 -4.67
C SER A 68 2.73 -22.54 -6.17
N GLU A 69 2.13 -21.66 -6.99
CA GLU A 69 2.14 -21.73 -8.45
C GLU A 69 3.28 -20.90 -9.07
N ASN A 70 4.16 -20.36 -8.23
CA ASN A 70 5.28 -19.50 -8.59
C ASN A 70 4.87 -18.16 -9.21
N HIS A 71 3.67 -17.66 -8.90
CA HIS A 71 3.28 -16.28 -9.22
C HIS A 71 3.86 -15.34 -8.18
N LEU A 72 4.34 -14.18 -8.63
CA LEU A 72 4.83 -13.15 -7.74
C LEU A 72 3.67 -12.55 -6.92
N VAL A 73 3.77 -12.64 -5.60
CA VAL A 73 2.82 -12.05 -4.65
C VAL A 73 3.22 -10.64 -4.29
N ARG A 74 4.48 -10.45 -3.88
CA ARG A 74 5.00 -9.13 -3.49
C ARG A 74 6.52 -9.07 -3.59
N GLU A 75 7.04 -7.86 -3.74
CA GLU A 75 8.47 -7.59 -3.80
C GLU A 75 8.82 -6.40 -2.89
N PHE A 76 9.95 -6.51 -2.20
CA PHE A 76 10.51 -5.48 -1.35
C PHE A 76 11.98 -5.28 -1.66
N THR A 77 12.46 -4.04 -1.53
CA THR A 77 13.87 -3.69 -1.70
C THR A 77 14.37 -2.90 -0.49
N ASP A 78 15.67 -2.62 -0.45
CA ASP A 78 16.28 -1.72 0.53
C ASP A 78 16.02 -0.23 0.23
N VAL A 79 15.43 0.07 -0.92
CA VAL A 79 14.96 1.41 -1.27
C VAL A 79 13.50 1.51 -0.87
N PRO A 80 13.14 2.35 0.10
CA PRO A 80 11.75 2.52 0.47
C PRO A 80 10.95 3.06 -0.71
N PRO A 81 9.69 2.65 -0.89
CA PRO A 81 8.82 3.23 -1.90
C PRO A 81 8.68 4.73 -1.67
N SER A 82 8.66 5.49 -2.76
CA SER A 82 8.33 6.91 -2.70
C SER A 82 6.82 7.05 -2.47
N PHE A 83 6.46 7.82 -1.48
CA PHE A 83 5.07 8.23 -1.27
C PHE A 83 4.90 9.67 -1.74
N ASP A 84 3.73 9.96 -2.24
CA ASP A 84 3.33 11.35 -2.42
C ASP A 84 3.36 12.05 -1.05
N LYS A 85 4.18 13.11 -0.96
CA LYS A 85 4.33 13.92 0.24
C LYS A 85 3.24 14.99 0.35
N ALA A 86 2.05 14.74 -0.18
CA ALA A 86 0.98 15.67 0.06
C ALA A 86 0.86 15.97 1.57
N PRO A 87 0.64 17.22 1.94
CA PRO A 87 0.62 17.63 3.32
C PRO A 87 -0.39 16.77 4.10
N ALA A 88 0.09 16.11 5.14
CA ALA A 88 -0.75 15.43 6.09
C ALA A 88 -1.07 16.39 7.23
N ASN A 89 -2.26 16.29 7.79
CA ASN A 89 -2.64 17.05 8.99
C ASN A 89 -2.06 16.46 10.28
N ALA A 90 -1.12 15.56 10.17
CA ALA A 90 -0.40 14.94 11.27
C ALA A 90 1.12 15.08 11.09
N PRO A 91 1.89 15.17 12.19
CA PRO A 91 3.34 15.22 12.14
C PRO A 91 3.94 14.00 11.43
N GLU A 92 4.99 14.18 10.64
CA GLU A 92 5.63 13.11 9.86
C GLU A 92 6.06 11.92 10.73
N TYR A 93 6.52 12.15 11.95
CA TYR A 93 6.96 11.08 12.87
C TYR A 93 5.82 10.18 13.40
N TRP A 94 4.57 10.54 13.14
CA TRP A 94 3.42 9.69 13.48
C TRP A 94 3.25 8.55 12.49
N PHE A 95 3.73 8.73 11.26
CA PHE A 95 3.59 7.72 10.23
C PHE A 95 4.59 6.59 10.41
N ALA A 96 4.14 5.37 10.17
CA ALA A 96 5.02 4.23 10.07
C ALA A 96 6.00 4.44 8.90
N PRO A 97 7.28 4.11 9.08
CA PRO A 97 8.21 4.13 7.97
C PRO A 97 7.74 3.15 6.88
N PRO A 98 7.93 3.49 5.60
CA PRO A 98 7.59 2.59 4.51
C PRO A 98 8.37 1.28 4.64
N PRO A 99 7.76 0.13 4.29
CA PRO A 99 8.41 -1.16 4.42
C PRO A 99 9.59 -1.26 3.46
N ALA A 100 10.79 -1.35 4.01
CA ALA A 100 12.03 -1.52 3.26
C ALA A 100 12.94 -2.53 3.95
N LEU A 101 13.76 -3.23 3.17
CA LEU A 101 14.73 -4.17 3.69
C LEU A 101 15.91 -3.41 4.30
N THR A 102 16.38 -3.85 5.46
CA THR A 102 17.64 -3.38 6.02
C THR A 102 18.81 -4.19 5.44
N LYS A 103 19.94 -3.56 5.16
CA LYS A 103 21.14 -4.22 4.62
C LYS A 103 22.38 -4.02 5.48
N ASN A 104 22.19 -3.97 6.79
CA ASN A 104 23.29 -3.84 7.74
C ASN A 104 24.09 -5.14 7.83
N ALA A 105 25.40 -5.04 8.07
CA ALA A 105 26.18 -6.20 8.45
C ALA A 105 25.63 -6.80 9.74
N GLY A 106 25.47 -8.12 9.77
CA GLY A 106 24.87 -8.85 10.88
C GLY A 106 23.47 -9.36 10.59
N LEU A 107 22.67 -9.50 11.64
CA LEU A 107 21.28 -9.99 11.55
C LEU A 107 20.34 -8.84 11.20
N ASN A 108 19.54 -9.07 10.19
CA ASN A 108 18.46 -8.17 9.73
C ASN A 108 17.12 -8.86 9.90
N ARG A 109 16.08 -8.08 10.16
CA ARG A 109 14.71 -8.55 10.27
C ARG A 109 13.80 -7.71 9.38
N PHE A 110 12.96 -8.40 8.65
CA PHE A 110 11.86 -7.82 7.89
C PHE A 110 10.56 -8.52 8.30
N VAL A 111 9.46 -7.77 8.36
CA VAL A 111 8.13 -8.31 8.64
C VAL A 111 7.26 -8.05 7.43
N TRP A 112 6.71 -9.12 6.85
CA TRP A 112 5.74 -9.03 5.77
C TRP A 112 4.33 -9.15 6.32
N ASP A 113 3.49 -8.18 6.01
CA ASP A 113 2.11 -8.04 6.45
C ASP A 113 1.12 -9.07 5.84
N LEU A 114 1.61 -10.08 5.12
CA LEU A 114 0.84 -11.11 4.43
C LEU A 114 -0.14 -10.55 3.38
N ARG A 115 0.23 -9.44 2.75
CA ARG A 115 -0.62 -8.77 1.76
C ARG A 115 0.06 -8.64 0.42
N TYR A 116 -0.77 -8.59 -0.63
CA TYR A 116 -0.38 -8.10 -1.94
C TYR A 116 -0.02 -6.61 -1.87
N PRO A 117 0.56 -6.03 -2.95
CA PRO A 117 0.80 -4.60 -2.99
C PRO A 117 -0.50 -3.81 -2.74
N PRO A 118 -0.41 -2.64 -2.09
CA PRO A 118 -1.53 -1.73 -2.00
C PRO A 118 -1.96 -1.28 -3.41
N MET A 119 -3.25 -1.04 -3.60
CA MET A 119 -3.77 -0.45 -4.82
C MET A 119 -3.47 1.05 -4.85
N LYS A 120 -3.39 1.59 -6.05
CA LYS A 120 -3.38 3.04 -6.22
C LYS A 120 -4.75 3.58 -5.84
N ALA A 121 -4.75 4.63 -5.03
CA ALA A 121 -5.98 5.20 -4.49
C ALA A 121 -5.82 6.70 -4.26
N LEU A 122 -6.88 7.45 -4.51
CA LEU A 122 -6.96 8.84 -4.06
C LEU A 122 -6.94 8.88 -2.54
N ARG A 123 -6.36 9.92 -1.99
CA ARG A 123 -6.53 10.23 -0.57
C ARG A 123 -8.01 10.47 -0.31
N TYR A 124 -8.51 9.71 0.60
CA TYR A 124 -9.92 9.64 0.87
C TYR A 124 -10.25 10.42 2.14
N SER A 125 -11.32 11.20 2.07
CA SER A 125 -11.90 11.84 3.24
C SER A 125 -13.26 11.22 3.56
N TYR A 126 -13.57 11.09 4.84
CA TYR A 126 -14.79 10.44 5.30
C TYR A 126 -16.08 11.13 4.77
N TYR A 127 -16.01 12.41 4.45
CA TYR A 127 -17.13 13.20 3.94
C TYR A 127 -16.90 13.77 2.54
N GLY A 128 -16.05 13.17 1.73
CA GLY A 128 -15.75 13.66 0.38
C GLY A 128 -14.85 14.89 0.31
N ASN A 129 -14.55 15.53 1.44
CA ASN A 129 -13.62 16.66 1.56
C ASN A 129 -12.47 16.29 2.48
N ILE A 130 -11.28 16.79 2.20
CA ILE A 130 -10.17 16.74 3.14
C ILE A 130 -10.52 17.69 4.29
N LEU A 131 -10.85 17.11 5.43
CA LEU A 131 -11.07 17.88 6.65
C LEU A 131 -9.76 17.86 7.43
N ASP A 132 -9.04 18.96 7.40
CA ASP A 132 -7.69 19.09 7.97
C ASP A 132 -7.63 18.85 9.49
N TYR A 133 -8.78 18.81 10.15
CA TYR A 133 -8.91 18.61 11.60
C TYR A 133 -9.44 17.22 12.00
N ILE A 134 -9.72 16.35 11.04
CA ILE A 134 -10.16 14.97 11.32
C ILE A 134 -8.99 14.02 11.11
N GLU A 135 -8.69 13.27 12.14
CA GLU A 135 -7.77 12.15 12.05
C GLU A 135 -8.42 11.01 11.30
N TYR A 136 -7.78 10.59 10.21
CA TYR A 136 -8.29 9.55 9.32
C TYR A 136 -7.79 8.18 9.68
N THR A 137 -7.57 7.90 10.90
CA THR A 137 -7.32 6.52 11.23
C THR A 137 -8.45 5.96 12.03
N PRO A 138 -9.04 4.91 11.55
CA PRO A 138 -9.99 4.18 12.35
C PRO A 138 -9.37 3.52 13.58
N SER A 139 -8.04 3.48 13.71
CA SER A 139 -7.51 2.56 14.68
C SER A 139 -6.32 3.01 15.52
N ASP A 140 -5.51 4.01 15.12
CA ASP A 140 -4.24 4.20 15.79
C ASP A 140 -3.71 5.61 15.78
N HIS A 141 -4.56 6.52 15.99
CA HIS A 141 -4.24 7.92 15.83
C HIS A 141 -3.29 8.48 16.85
N ALA A 142 -2.95 7.77 17.86
CA ALA A 142 -2.16 8.35 18.92
C ALA A 142 -0.78 7.69 19.14
N ILE A 143 -0.39 6.70 18.33
CA ILE A 143 0.89 6.01 18.52
C ILE A 143 1.90 6.47 17.48
N PRO A 144 2.90 7.28 17.87
CA PRO A 144 3.94 7.72 16.96
C PRO A 144 4.62 6.56 16.23
N GLY A 145 4.83 6.70 14.93
CA GLY A 145 5.49 5.71 14.09
C GLY A 145 4.64 4.48 13.73
N LYS A 146 3.38 4.42 14.14
CA LYS A 146 2.48 3.30 13.81
C LYS A 146 1.31 3.69 12.92
N PHE A 147 1.12 4.97 12.67
CA PHE A 147 0.07 5.47 11.81
C PHE A 147 0.32 5.01 10.35
N PRO A 148 -0.58 4.27 9.70
CA PRO A 148 -0.38 3.88 8.32
C PRO A 148 -0.49 5.10 7.41
N ARG A 149 0.51 5.32 6.57
CA ARG A 149 0.48 6.38 5.56
C ARG A 149 -0.55 6.08 4.47
N GLU A 150 -0.70 4.82 4.13
CA GLU A 150 -1.68 4.33 3.16
C GLU A 150 -2.85 3.69 3.89
N LEU A 151 -4.03 4.25 3.70
CA LEU A 151 -5.26 3.76 4.34
C LEU A 151 -5.83 2.53 3.64
N GLN A 152 -5.33 2.20 2.45
CA GLN A 152 -5.82 1.10 1.61
C GLN A 152 -4.77 -0.02 1.54
N PRO A 153 -4.71 -0.93 2.50
CA PRO A 153 -3.80 -2.06 2.42
C PRO A 153 -4.19 -2.98 1.28
N GLY A 154 -3.20 -3.61 0.66
CA GLY A 154 -3.45 -4.61 -0.38
C GLY A 154 -4.25 -5.81 0.11
N PRO A 155 -4.82 -6.63 -0.80
CA PRO A 155 -5.53 -7.85 -0.46
C PRO A 155 -4.71 -8.79 0.41
N PHE A 156 -5.37 -9.47 1.35
CA PHE A 156 -4.72 -10.50 2.15
C PHE A 156 -4.47 -11.76 1.30
N ILE A 157 -3.31 -12.38 1.49
CA ILE A 157 -3.03 -13.69 0.89
C ILE A 157 -3.93 -14.78 1.50
N VAL A 158 -4.11 -15.88 0.80
CA VAL A 158 -4.75 -17.08 1.34
C VAL A 158 -3.76 -17.93 2.14
N PRO A 159 -4.18 -18.72 3.13
CA PRO A 159 -3.33 -19.71 3.77
C PRO A 159 -2.77 -20.70 2.73
N GLY A 160 -1.49 -21.06 2.89
CA GLY A 160 -0.81 -21.94 1.93
C GLY A 160 0.71 -21.93 2.06
N GLN A 161 1.36 -22.49 1.03
CA GLN A 161 2.80 -22.52 0.93
C GLN A 161 3.29 -21.37 0.04
N TYR A 162 4.31 -20.68 0.51
CA TYR A 162 4.95 -19.57 -0.19
C TYR A 162 6.45 -19.82 -0.30
N SER A 163 7.10 -19.17 -1.24
CA SER A 163 8.54 -19.20 -1.43
C SER A 163 9.11 -17.79 -1.29
N LEU A 164 10.04 -17.63 -0.36
CA LEU A 164 10.79 -16.40 -0.15
C LEU A 164 12.09 -16.48 -0.93
N VAL A 165 12.40 -15.47 -1.70
CA VAL A 165 13.60 -15.38 -2.54
C VAL A 165 14.31 -14.06 -2.24
N LEU A 166 15.43 -14.14 -1.51
CA LEU A 166 16.27 -12.99 -1.20
C LEU A 166 17.45 -12.94 -2.18
N SER A 167 17.58 -11.86 -2.92
CA SER A 167 18.70 -11.58 -3.83
C SER A 167 19.64 -10.56 -3.20
N VAL A 168 20.92 -10.91 -3.12
CA VAL A 168 22.00 -10.11 -2.50
C VAL A 168 23.28 -10.27 -3.32
N ASP A 169 23.85 -9.19 -3.84
CA ASP A 169 25.10 -9.19 -4.60
C ASP A 169 25.20 -10.33 -5.63
N GLY A 170 24.14 -10.52 -6.42
CA GLY A 170 24.05 -11.56 -7.45
C GLY A 170 23.81 -12.98 -6.94
N LYS A 171 23.72 -13.19 -5.63
CA LYS A 171 23.35 -14.48 -5.02
C LYS A 171 21.85 -14.50 -4.70
N THR A 172 21.25 -15.66 -4.86
CA THR A 172 19.85 -15.91 -4.54
C THR A 172 19.74 -16.95 -3.40
N LEU A 173 19.03 -16.56 -2.35
CA LEU A 173 18.71 -17.43 -1.22
C LEU A 173 17.21 -17.71 -1.23
N ARG A 174 16.83 -18.97 -1.04
CA ARG A 174 15.41 -19.38 -1.07
C ARG A 174 15.06 -20.09 0.23
N GLN A 175 13.88 -19.76 0.78
CA GLN A 175 13.30 -20.45 1.93
C GLN A 175 11.77 -20.62 1.72
N PRO A 176 11.21 -21.74 2.18
CA PRO A 176 9.76 -21.91 2.21
C PRO A 176 9.17 -21.13 3.38
N LEU A 177 7.92 -20.68 3.21
CA LEU A 177 7.10 -20.10 4.26
C LEU A 177 5.74 -20.76 4.24
N THR A 178 5.30 -21.28 5.36
CA THR A 178 3.94 -21.81 5.54
C THR A 178 3.09 -20.76 6.24
N VAL A 179 1.96 -20.42 5.64
CA VAL A 179 0.94 -19.55 6.24
C VAL A 179 -0.30 -20.39 6.54
N SER A 180 -0.71 -20.42 7.80
CA SER A 180 -1.91 -21.11 8.25
C SER A 180 -3.02 -20.11 8.57
N LEU A 181 -4.26 -20.56 8.49
CA LEU A 181 -5.40 -19.81 8.97
C LEU A 181 -5.38 -19.74 10.50
N ASP A 182 -5.92 -18.69 11.06
CA ASP A 182 -6.18 -18.58 12.50
C ASP A 182 -7.06 -19.77 12.92
N PRO A 183 -6.64 -20.55 13.92
CA PRO A 183 -7.39 -21.75 14.34
C PRO A 183 -8.79 -21.45 14.88
N ARG A 184 -9.08 -20.19 15.19
CA ARG A 184 -10.43 -19.73 15.61
C ARG A 184 -11.37 -19.49 14.43
N VAL A 185 -10.83 -19.40 13.21
CA VAL A 185 -11.58 -19.11 11.99
C VAL A 185 -11.85 -20.43 11.25
N HIS A 186 -13.11 -20.73 11.03
CA HIS A 186 -13.57 -21.96 10.37
C HIS A 186 -14.22 -21.62 9.02
N VAL A 187 -13.41 -21.18 8.06
CA VAL A 187 -13.84 -20.82 6.71
C VAL A 187 -13.16 -21.76 5.71
N PRO A 188 -13.89 -22.33 4.73
CA PRO A 188 -13.30 -23.14 3.67
C PRO A 188 -12.25 -22.36 2.89
N LEU A 189 -11.17 -23.02 2.49
CA LEU A 189 -10.13 -22.39 1.68
C LEU A 189 -10.67 -21.84 0.34
N SER A 190 -11.66 -22.54 -0.25
CA SER A 190 -12.35 -22.11 -1.48
C SER A 190 -12.95 -20.71 -1.36
N ASP A 191 -13.55 -20.41 -0.21
CA ASP A 191 -14.20 -19.12 0.01
C ASP A 191 -13.16 -17.99 0.17
N LEU A 192 -12.04 -18.31 0.83
CA LEU A 192 -10.90 -17.38 0.93
C LEU A 192 -10.25 -17.12 -0.43
N VAL A 193 -10.20 -18.10 -1.31
CA VAL A 193 -9.72 -17.93 -2.69
C VAL A 193 -10.67 -17.03 -3.48
N GLN A 194 -11.98 -17.28 -3.42
CA GLN A 194 -12.97 -16.44 -4.08
C GLN A 194 -12.94 -14.99 -3.54
N GLN A 195 -12.78 -14.83 -2.24
CA GLN A 195 -12.60 -13.52 -1.63
C GLN A 195 -11.36 -12.81 -2.19
N LEU A 196 -10.22 -13.50 -2.25
CA LEU A 196 -8.98 -12.93 -2.77
C LEU A 196 -9.13 -12.51 -4.25
N ASP A 197 -9.78 -13.34 -5.06
CA ASP A 197 -10.01 -13.03 -6.48
C ASP A 197 -10.90 -11.77 -6.64
N ALA A 198 -11.95 -11.67 -5.83
CA ALA A 198 -12.80 -10.48 -5.80
C ALA A 198 -12.01 -9.24 -5.34
N GLU A 199 -11.22 -9.34 -4.26
CA GLU A 199 -10.38 -8.25 -3.75
C GLU A 199 -9.33 -7.81 -4.78
N LYS A 200 -8.70 -8.74 -5.51
CA LYS A 200 -7.75 -8.42 -6.59
C LYS A 200 -8.43 -7.69 -7.75
N ASN A 201 -9.62 -8.13 -8.14
CA ASN A 201 -10.38 -7.46 -9.19
C ASN A 201 -10.76 -6.02 -8.80
N ILE A 202 -11.23 -5.83 -7.59
CA ILE A 202 -11.53 -4.49 -7.04
C ILE A 202 -10.27 -3.63 -7.01
N ALA A 203 -9.16 -4.14 -6.49
CA ALA A 203 -7.90 -3.41 -6.41
C ALA A 203 -7.38 -3.00 -7.81
N ALA A 204 -7.54 -3.87 -8.81
CA ALA A 204 -7.19 -3.56 -10.19
C ALA A 204 -8.07 -2.44 -10.77
N GLN A 205 -9.39 -2.49 -10.54
CA GLN A 205 -10.33 -1.46 -10.99
C GLN A 205 -10.06 -0.12 -10.29
N MET A 206 -9.79 -0.13 -8.97
CA MET A 206 -9.41 1.06 -8.22
C MET A 206 -8.16 1.70 -8.80
N SER A 207 -7.13 0.90 -9.07
CA SER A 207 -5.87 1.40 -9.65
C SER A 207 -6.09 1.98 -11.07
N ALA A 208 -6.92 1.33 -11.89
CA ALA A 208 -7.25 1.82 -13.23
C ALA A 208 -8.06 3.14 -13.16
N THR A 209 -8.97 3.26 -12.22
CA THR A 209 -9.74 4.50 -11.98
C THR A 209 -8.82 5.63 -11.53
N TYR A 210 -7.88 5.35 -10.63
CA TYR A 210 -6.87 6.31 -10.20
C TYR A 210 -6.00 6.77 -11.36
N ASP A 211 -5.51 5.86 -12.20
CA ASP A 211 -4.71 6.20 -13.37
C ASP A 211 -5.50 7.07 -14.37
N GLY A 212 -6.78 6.80 -14.54
CA GLY A 212 -7.69 7.64 -15.34
C GLY A 212 -7.87 9.04 -14.76
N TYR A 213 -8.04 9.13 -13.45
CA TYR A 213 -8.12 10.41 -12.74
C TYR A 213 -6.85 11.26 -12.94
N GLU A 214 -5.67 10.67 -12.73
CA GLU A 214 -4.39 11.36 -12.93
C GLU A 214 -4.22 11.84 -14.38
N GLN A 215 -4.67 11.05 -15.37
CA GLN A 215 -4.62 11.45 -16.77
C GLN A 215 -5.53 12.65 -17.06
N VAL A 216 -6.74 12.67 -16.49
CA VAL A 216 -7.66 13.80 -16.63
C VAL A 216 -7.06 15.05 -16.00
N HIS A 217 -6.51 14.95 -14.79
CA HIS A 217 -5.86 16.08 -14.13
C HIS A 217 -4.67 16.61 -14.92
N ALA A 218 -3.78 15.74 -15.41
CA ALA A 218 -2.66 16.15 -16.25
C ALA A 218 -3.10 16.88 -17.51
N LEU A 219 -4.20 16.45 -18.15
CA LEU A 219 -4.76 17.13 -19.30
C LEU A 219 -5.38 18.50 -18.93
N GLN A 220 -6.05 18.58 -17.81
CA GLN A 220 -6.61 19.85 -17.32
C GLN A 220 -5.50 20.88 -17.03
N GLU A 221 -4.42 20.46 -16.39
CA GLU A 221 -3.25 21.30 -16.15
C GLU A 221 -2.60 21.76 -17.45
N ALA A 222 -2.41 20.85 -18.43
CA ALA A 222 -1.84 21.19 -19.74
C ALA A 222 -2.73 22.19 -20.50
N ILE A 223 -4.04 22.01 -20.46
CA ILE A 223 -5.00 22.94 -21.07
C ILE A 223 -4.91 24.32 -20.42
N ALA A 224 -4.87 24.36 -19.08
CA ALA A 224 -4.77 25.62 -18.33
C ALA A 224 -3.47 26.36 -18.65
N GLU A 225 -2.36 25.65 -18.82
CA GLU A 225 -1.08 26.24 -19.23
C GLU A 225 -1.12 26.83 -20.62
N VAL A 226 -1.72 26.09 -21.59
CA VAL A 226 -1.92 26.58 -22.97
C VAL A 226 -2.83 27.81 -22.98
N GLN A 227 -3.94 27.78 -22.24
CA GLN A 227 -4.86 28.93 -22.12
C GLN A 227 -4.13 30.15 -21.57
N LYS A 228 -3.30 29.96 -20.55
CA LYS A 228 -2.46 31.04 -19.98
C LYS A 228 -1.45 31.58 -20.98
N SER A 229 -0.84 30.70 -21.80
CA SER A 229 0.14 31.10 -22.81
C SER A 229 -0.48 31.86 -24.01
N LEU A 230 -1.74 31.55 -24.36
CA LEU A 230 -2.47 32.25 -25.41
C LEU A 230 -2.78 33.70 -25.03
N GLY A 231 -2.76 34.05 -23.75
CA GLY A 231 -2.88 35.42 -23.24
C GLY A 231 -4.22 36.09 -23.54
N SER A 232 -4.33 37.32 -23.10
CA SER A 232 -5.48 38.20 -23.36
C SER A 232 -5.45 38.86 -24.75
N ASP A 233 -4.42 38.59 -25.55
CA ASP A 233 -4.29 39.13 -26.91
C ASP A 233 -5.11 38.29 -27.91
N ALA A 234 -6.41 38.50 -27.85
CA ALA A 234 -7.39 37.84 -28.74
C ALA A 234 -7.29 38.43 -30.14
N THR A 235 -6.34 37.98 -30.97
CA THR A 235 -6.54 38.02 -32.40
C THR A 235 -7.62 37.00 -32.80
N ALA A 236 -8.38 37.26 -33.85
CA ALA A 236 -9.51 36.39 -34.24
C ALA A 236 -9.16 34.90 -34.35
N THR A 237 -7.94 34.61 -34.79
CA THR A 237 -7.38 33.24 -34.91
C THR A 237 -7.15 32.56 -33.55
N ASN A 238 -6.81 33.31 -32.52
CA ASN A 238 -6.59 32.78 -31.18
C ASN A 238 -7.91 32.56 -30.42
N LYS A 239 -8.97 33.26 -30.81
CA LYS A 239 -10.27 33.13 -30.14
C LYS A 239 -10.91 31.77 -30.37
N ASP A 240 -10.92 31.27 -31.60
CA ASP A 240 -11.48 29.95 -31.92
C ASP A 240 -10.72 28.82 -31.19
N ALA A 241 -9.41 28.95 -31.09
CA ALA A 241 -8.59 28.01 -30.33
C ALA A 241 -8.87 28.09 -28.80
N ALA A 242 -9.04 29.29 -28.26
CA ALA A 242 -9.36 29.49 -26.84
C ALA A 242 -10.75 28.93 -26.50
N ASP A 243 -11.73 29.15 -27.38
CA ASP A 243 -13.09 28.63 -27.22
C ASP A 243 -13.11 27.08 -27.29
N ALA A 244 -12.35 26.48 -28.22
CA ALA A 244 -12.20 25.03 -28.32
C ALA A 244 -11.54 24.43 -27.08
N LEU A 245 -10.47 25.06 -26.57
CA LEU A 245 -9.80 24.63 -25.34
C LEU A 245 -10.69 24.76 -24.13
N LYS A 246 -11.51 25.80 -24.06
CA LYS A 246 -12.49 25.96 -22.99
C LYS A 246 -13.53 24.84 -23.04
N ALA A 247 -14.10 24.56 -24.20
CA ALA A 247 -15.08 23.49 -24.37
C ALA A 247 -14.49 22.11 -23.95
N LEU A 248 -13.23 21.87 -24.29
CA LEU A 248 -12.53 20.65 -23.88
C LEU A 248 -12.30 20.61 -22.36
N ALA A 249 -11.91 21.74 -21.75
CA ALA A 249 -11.76 21.84 -20.29
C ALA A 249 -13.07 21.56 -19.57
N ASP A 250 -14.20 22.12 -20.07
CA ASP A 250 -15.53 21.90 -19.50
C ASP A 250 -15.96 20.42 -19.61
N GLN A 251 -15.64 19.74 -20.73
CA GLN A 251 -15.89 18.30 -20.90
C GLN A 251 -15.04 17.46 -19.94
N LEU A 252 -13.78 17.82 -19.74
CA LEU A 252 -12.88 17.12 -18.82
C LEU A 252 -13.28 17.34 -17.36
N ALA A 253 -13.81 18.50 -17.02
CA ALA A 253 -14.34 18.76 -15.68
C ALA A 253 -15.56 17.87 -15.39
N ASP A 254 -16.46 17.71 -16.36
CA ASP A 254 -17.61 16.80 -16.24
C ASP A 254 -17.18 15.33 -16.03
N VAL A 255 -16.05 14.90 -16.59
CA VAL A 255 -15.50 13.55 -16.43
C VAL A 255 -14.74 13.40 -15.11
N GLY A 256 -13.90 14.37 -14.76
CA GLY A 256 -13.01 14.32 -13.60
C GLY A 256 -13.73 14.59 -12.28
N GLU A 257 -14.50 15.65 -12.21
CA GLU A 257 -15.18 16.09 -10.98
C GLU A 257 -16.62 15.61 -10.91
N GLY A 258 -17.21 15.33 -12.08
CA GLY A 258 -18.63 15.02 -12.23
C GLY A 258 -19.54 16.18 -11.91
N LYS A 259 -20.82 16.00 -12.21
CA LYS A 259 -21.83 16.94 -11.68
C LYS A 259 -21.91 16.74 -10.17
N PRO A 260 -21.90 17.82 -9.38
CA PRO A 260 -22.12 17.71 -7.95
C PRO A 260 -23.39 16.89 -7.70
N THR A 261 -23.26 15.72 -7.12
CA THR A 261 -24.41 15.05 -6.51
C THR A 261 -24.71 15.78 -5.21
N ASP A 262 -25.91 15.62 -4.66
CA ASP A 262 -26.29 16.19 -3.35
C ASP A 262 -25.32 15.82 -2.22
N LEU A 263 -24.41 14.88 -2.47
CA LEU A 263 -23.34 14.45 -1.57
C LEU A 263 -21.96 15.04 -1.91
N GLY A 264 -21.84 15.89 -2.93
CA GLY A 264 -20.57 16.51 -3.35
C GLY A 264 -19.55 15.51 -3.94
N ILE A 265 -20.00 14.37 -4.43
CA ILE A 265 -19.14 13.30 -4.93
C ILE A 265 -19.29 13.21 -6.45
N GLY A 266 -18.20 13.45 -7.17
CA GLY A 266 -18.16 13.33 -8.64
C GLY A 266 -18.17 11.87 -9.15
N PRO A 267 -18.40 11.62 -10.45
CA PRO A 267 -18.55 10.28 -11.01
C PRO A 267 -17.38 9.36 -10.77
N LEU A 268 -16.15 9.83 -10.90
CA LEU A 268 -14.96 9.02 -10.61
C LEU A 268 -14.84 8.71 -9.12
N THR A 269 -15.20 9.67 -8.26
CA THR A 269 -15.22 9.51 -6.81
C THR A 269 -16.32 8.53 -6.37
N VAL A 270 -17.49 8.57 -7.00
CA VAL A 270 -18.61 7.62 -6.75
C VAL A 270 -18.21 6.21 -7.14
N SER A 271 -17.60 6.02 -8.31
CA SER A 271 -17.10 4.71 -8.74
C SER A 271 -16.12 4.13 -7.72
N TYR A 272 -15.23 4.99 -7.20
CA TYR A 272 -14.27 4.64 -6.19
C TYR A 272 -14.91 4.24 -4.85
N THR A 273 -15.86 5.01 -4.34
CA THR A 273 -16.55 4.71 -3.07
C THR A 273 -17.43 3.47 -3.15
N HIS A 274 -18.13 3.25 -4.28
CA HIS A 274 -18.93 2.05 -4.47
C HIS A 274 -18.11 0.77 -4.60
N LEU A 275 -16.88 0.85 -5.10
CA LEU A 275 -15.97 -0.30 -5.16
C LEU A 275 -15.34 -0.63 -3.80
N THR A 276 -15.24 0.35 -2.89
CA THR A 276 -14.60 0.14 -1.58
C THR A 276 -15.57 -0.30 -0.48
N LEU A 277 -16.84 0.08 -0.55
CA LEU A 277 -17.81 -0.12 0.52
C LEU A 277 -18.30 -1.56 0.77
N PRO A 278 -18.51 -2.43 -0.24
CA PRO A 278 -19.09 -3.76 0.02
C PRO A 278 -18.11 -4.78 0.59
N THR A 279 -16.83 -4.63 0.36
CA THR A 279 -15.85 -5.70 0.62
C THR A 279 -15.23 -5.64 2.01
N ILE A 280 -15.39 -4.54 2.72
CA ILE A 280 -14.90 -4.36 4.08
C ILE A 280 -15.89 -4.94 5.12
N LEU A 281 -17.11 -5.23 4.69
CA LEU A 281 -18.16 -5.67 5.58
C LEU A 281 -18.29 -7.20 5.58
N ARG A 282 -17.75 -7.76 6.61
CA ARG A 282 -18.21 -8.95 7.32
C ARG A 282 -17.97 -10.31 6.62
N VAL A 283 -16.93 -10.96 7.00
CA VAL A 283 -17.06 -12.29 7.59
C VAL A 283 -16.23 -12.32 8.87
#